data_708579d69f44cff6148d7e9f43d75d4e
#
_entry.id   708579d69f44cff6148d7e9f43d75d4e
#
_cell.length_a   1.000
_cell.length_b   1.000
_cell.length_c   1.000
_cell.angle_alpha   90.00
_cell.angle_beta   90.00
_cell.angle_gamma   90.00
#
_symmetry.space_group_name_H-M   'P 1'
#
loop_
_entity.id
_entity.type
_entity.pdbx_description
1 polymer ?
#
loop_
_entity_poly.entity_id
_entity_poly.type
_entity_poly.pdbx_seq_one_letter_code
_entity_poly.pdbx_strand_id
1 'polypeptide(L)'
;MGKLEAAISPKTKLMLINTPHNPTGKVFTRAELECVADILRRHPHVIAVTDEVYEKLVFDGREHVRLASMPDMWERTITISSSGKTFSCTGWKVGWVYGAAHLVRAVTLANQWIVFCICTPAQRAIATILKEADEPYMGFPDYYAYVRSHYEKKRDDLAESLKLANIKPIVPEGGFFIMADTSKYEVPEKYVQQPGPTGESPVTRDWAFARWLTVEGGITPIPPSAFYQPETAHNAANLARFAYCKEEATLVEAKARFRKLGSSLH
;
A
#
# COMPACT_ATOMS: atom_id res chain seq x y z
N MET A 1 6.80 -19.28 4.49
CA MET A 1 5.62 -19.84 5.21
C MET A 1 5.95 -20.38 6.59
N GLY A 2 7.02 -21.15 6.82
CA GLY A 2 7.34 -21.70 8.15
C GLY A 2 7.44 -20.67 9.28
N LYS A 3 8.02 -19.48 9.03
CA LYS A 3 8.06 -18.41 10.04
C LYS A 3 6.67 -17.84 10.38
N LEU A 4 5.75 -17.80 9.41
CA LEU A 4 4.39 -17.35 9.63
C LEU A 4 3.65 -18.34 10.54
N GLU A 5 3.73 -19.62 10.24
CA GLU A 5 3.07 -20.65 11.03
C GLU A 5 3.64 -20.73 12.46
N ALA A 6 4.97 -20.63 12.60
CA ALA A 6 5.64 -20.60 13.92
C ALA A 6 5.24 -19.40 14.79
N ALA A 7 4.74 -18.32 14.21
CA ALA A 7 4.24 -17.15 14.96
C ALA A 7 2.80 -17.34 15.50
N ILE A 8 2.08 -18.36 15.03
CA ILE A 8 0.70 -18.63 15.49
C ILE A 8 0.75 -19.36 16.83
N SER A 9 -0.08 -18.93 17.76
CA SER A 9 -0.24 -19.53 19.07
C SER A 9 -1.74 -19.65 19.42
N PRO A 10 -2.12 -20.33 20.49
CA PRO A 10 -3.51 -20.35 20.98
C PRO A 10 -4.08 -18.97 21.31
N LYS A 11 -3.21 -17.97 21.49
CA LYS A 11 -3.60 -16.56 21.71
C LYS A 11 -3.87 -15.79 20.42
N THR A 12 -3.40 -16.29 19.27
CA THR A 12 -3.60 -15.64 17.97
C THR A 12 -5.07 -15.71 17.58
N LYS A 13 -5.72 -14.56 17.44
CA LYS A 13 -7.14 -14.46 17.06
C LYS A 13 -7.32 -14.04 15.60
N LEU A 14 -6.45 -13.16 15.14
CA LEU A 14 -6.55 -12.58 13.80
C LEU A 14 -5.20 -12.69 13.07
N MET A 15 -5.27 -12.92 11.76
CA MET A 15 -4.16 -12.79 10.83
C MET A 15 -4.51 -11.70 9.83
N LEU A 16 -3.72 -10.60 9.82
CA LEU A 16 -3.91 -9.50 8.87
C LEU A 16 -3.01 -9.73 7.63
N ILE A 17 -3.62 -9.67 6.45
CA ILE A 17 -2.94 -9.78 5.17
C ILE A 17 -3.30 -8.55 4.34
N ASN A 18 -2.32 -7.86 3.77
CA ASN A 18 -2.55 -6.75 2.86
C ASN A 18 -2.03 -7.11 1.45
N THR A 19 -2.92 -7.11 0.46
CA THR A 19 -2.59 -7.43 -0.94
C THR A 19 -3.54 -6.70 -1.91
N PRO A 20 -3.01 -5.93 -2.88
CA PRO A 20 -1.61 -5.49 -3.05
C PRO A 20 -1.08 -4.76 -1.82
N HIS A 21 0.18 -5.03 -1.47
CA HIS A 21 0.75 -4.64 -0.17
C HIS A 21 1.26 -3.18 -0.16
N ASN A 22 0.85 -2.42 0.83
CA ASN A 22 1.45 -1.13 1.16
C ASN A 22 2.48 -1.34 2.31
N PRO A 23 3.78 -1.05 2.13
CA PRO A 23 4.34 -0.17 1.09
C PRO A 23 4.98 -0.88 -0.13
N THR A 24 5.15 -2.20 -0.13
CA THR A 24 6.04 -2.89 -1.08
C THR A 24 5.45 -3.09 -2.48
N GLY A 25 4.14 -2.96 -2.64
CA GLY A 25 3.44 -3.23 -3.90
C GLY A 25 3.39 -4.71 -4.30
N LYS A 26 3.76 -5.63 -3.38
CA LYS A 26 3.65 -7.07 -3.65
C LYS A 26 2.19 -7.47 -3.84
N VAL A 27 1.92 -8.24 -4.87
CA VAL A 27 0.66 -8.96 -5.09
C VAL A 27 0.87 -10.42 -4.76
N PHE A 28 0.09 -10.97 -3.83
CA PHE A 28 0.18 -12.39 -3.50
C PHE A 28 -0.37 -13.23 -4.66
N THR A 29 0.41 -14.22 -5.07
CA THR A 29 -0.01 -15.23 -6.05
C THR A 29 -1.02 -16.18 -5.46
N ARG A 30 -1.79 -16.88 -6.32
CA ARG A 30 -2.72 -17.95 -5.88
C ARG A 30 -1.99 -19.00 -5.04
N ALA A 31 -0.81 -19.44 -5.45
CA ALA A 31 -0.03 -20.44 -4.73
C ALA A 31 0.42 -19.95 -3.34
N GLU A 32 0.81 -18.69 -3.20
CA GLU A 32 1.17 -18.10 -1.90
C GLU A 32 -0.04 -18.01 -0.98
N LEU A 33 -1.19 -17.59 -1.50
CA LEU A 33 -2.44 -17.54 -0.71
C LEU A 33 -2.96 -18.94 -0.35
N GLU A 34 -2.77 -19.94 -1.21
CA GLU A 34 -3.11 -21.33 -0.87
C GLU A 34 -2.25 -21.82 0.30
N CYS A 35 -0.95 -21.52 0.32
CA CYS A 35 -0.12 -21.81 1.49
C CYS A 35 -0.62 -21.12 2.77
N VAL A 36 -1.15 -19.88 2.66
CA VAL A 36 -1.76 -19.19 3.80
C VAL A 36 -3.07 -19.88 4.22
N ALA A 37 -3.90 -20.26 3.26
CA ALA A 37 -5.14 -21.01 3.51
C ALA A 37 -4.87 -22.34 4.22
N ASP A 38 -3.83 -23.07 3.79
CA ASP A 38 -3.41 -24.32 4.45
C ASP A 38 -3.00 -24.12 5.90
N ILE A 39 -2.26 -23.03 6.20
CA ILE A 39 -1.92 -22.66 7.58
C ILE A 39 -3.20 -22.38 8.36
N LEU A 40 -4.12 -21.60 7.80
CA LEU A 40 -5.38 -21.27 8.46
C LEU A 40 -6.24 -22.51 8.71
N ARG A 41 -6.28 -23.49 7.80
CA ARG A 41 -7.01 -24.77 8.00
C ARG A 41 -6.48 -25.54 9.21
N ARG A 42 -5.17 -25.53 9.44
CA ARG A 42 -4.55 -26.16 10.62
C ARG A 42 -4.78 -25.37 11.92
N HIS A 43 -5.14 -24.07 11.81
CA HIS A 43 -5.41 -23.19 12.94
C HIS A 43 -6.85 -22.64 12.91
N PRO A 44 -7.89 -23.47 13.17
CA PRO A 44 -9.29 -23.10 12.97
C PRO A 44 -9.79 -21.96 13.84
N HIS A 45 -9.07 -21.62 14.89
CA HIS A 45 -9.39 -20.50 15.81
C HIS A 45 -8.93 -19.13 15.27
N VAL A 46 -8.14 -19.07 14.18
CA VAL A 46 -7.64 -17.83 13.61
C VAL A 46 -8.55 -17.36 12.48
N ILE A 47 -8.98 -16.10 12.54
CA ILE A 47 -9.74 -15.42 11.48
C ILE A 47 -8.76 -14.62 10.63
N ALA A 48 -8.91 -14.68 9.30
CA ALA A 48 -8.17 -13.84 8.38
C ALA A 48 -8.88 -12.49 8.19
N VAL A 49 -8.12 -11.41 8.21
CA VAL A 49 -8.56 -10.09 7.78
C VAL A 49 -7.71 -9.70 6.59
N THR A 50 -8.32 -9.59 5.40
CA THR A 50 -7.61 -9.24 4.18
C THR A 50 -7.89 -7.79 3.81
N ASP A 51 -6.85 -6.95 3.85
CA ASP A 51 -6.90 -5.58 3.35
C ASP A 51 -6.58 -5.60 1.85
N GLU A 52 -7.64 -5.50 1.04
CA GLU A 52 -7.59 -5.58 -0.41
C GLU A 52 -7.93 -4.23 -1.08
N VAL A 53 -7.68 -3.12 -0.39
CA VAL A 53 -8.06 -1.76 -0.86
C VAL A 53 -7.43 -1.39 -2.21
N TYR A 54 -6.36 -2.07 -2.64
CA TYR A 54 -5.71 -1.88 -3.95
C TYR A 54 -6.09 -2.97 -4.96
N GLU A 55 -7.14 -3.76 -4.75
CA GLU A 55 -7.53 -4.90 -5.60
C GLU A 55 -7.66 -4.57 -7.10
N LYS A 56 -7.99 -3.32 -7.44
CA LYS A 56 -8.13 -2.84 -8.82
C LYS A 56 -6.83 -2.30 -9.42
N LEU A 57 -5.79 -2.15 -8.61
CA LEU A 57 -4.49 -1.63 -9.02
C LEU A 57 -3.44 -2.74 -9.00
N VAL A 58 -3.53 -3.62 -9.97
CA VAL A 58 -2.63 -4.76 -10.20
C VAL A 58 -2.10 -4.66 -11.63
N PHE A 59 -0.79 -4.79 -11.84
CA PHE A 59 -0.09 -4.45 -13.06
C PHE A 59 0.55 -5.67 -13.72
N ASP A 60 1.12 -5.45 -14.92
CA ASP A 60 1.88 -6.46 -15.67
C ASP A 60 1.07 -7.72 -15.98
N GLY A 61 -0.23 -7.58 -16.24
CA GLY A 61 -1.13 -8.70 -16.53
C GLY A 61 -1.37 -9.65 -15.34
N ARG A 62 -0.96 -9.26 -14.13
CA ARG A 62 -1.21 -10.07 -12.93
C ARG A 62 -2.69 -10.05 -12.55
N GLU A 63 -3.11 -11.10 -11.86
CA GLU A 63 -4.46 -11.22 -11.31
C GLU A 63 -4.44 -10.96 -9.79
N HIS A 64 -5.41 -10.19 -9.30
CA HIS A 64 -5.70 -10.11 -7.87
C HIS A 64 -6.51 -11.33 -7.44
N VAL A 65 -5.95 -12.13 -6.55
CA VAL A 65 -6.61 -13.31 -5.98
C VAL A 65 -7.08 -13.00 -4.57
N ARG A 66 -8.33 -13.33 -4.27
CA ARG A 66 -8.93 -13.16 -2.94
C ARG A 66 -8.79 -14.42 -2.10
N LEU A 67 -8.30 -14.28 -0.88
CA LEU A 67 -8.24 -15.40 0.06
C LEU A 67 -9.64 -15.96 0.35
N ALA A 68 -10.64 -15.08 0.48
CA ALA A 68 -12.03 -15.48 0.74
C ALA A 68 -12.65 -16.37 -0.35
N SER A 69 -12.09 -16.36 -1.58
CA SER A 69 -12.57 -17.21 -2.68
C SER A 69 -11.96 -18.62 -2.70
N MET A 70 -11.03 -18.90 -1.80
CA MET A 70 -10.42 -20.23 -1.70
C MET A 70 -11.31 -21.19 -0.89
N PRO A 71 -11.20 -22.51 -1.13
CA PRO A 71 -11.96 -23.50 -0.37
C PRO A 71 -11.82 -23.29 1.15
N ASP A 72 -12.94 -23.32 1.87
CA ASP A 72 -13.05 -23.18 3.33
C ASP A 72 -12.63 -21.81 3.91
N MET A 73 -12.34 -20.80 3.07
CA MET A 73 -11.88 -19.50 3.56
C MET A 73 -12.99 -18.48 3.76
N TRP A 74 -14.12 -18.60 3.08
CA TRP A 74 -15.24 -17.65 3.22
C TRP A 74 -15.72 -17.47 4.66
N GLU A 75 -15.95 -18.58 5.37
CA GLU A 75 -16.50 -18.58 6.73
C GLU A 75 -15.54 -18.01 7.79
N ARG A 76 -14.30 -17.71 7.41
CA ARG A 76 -13.27 -17.24 8.33
C ARG A 76 -12.44 -16.06 7.80
N THR A 77 -12.92 -15.41 6.74
CA THR A 77 -12.22 -14.26 6.14
C THR A 77 -13.12 -13.02 6.17
N ILE A 78 -12.57 -11.91 6.65
CA ILE A 78 -13.14 -10.57 6.50
C ILE A 78 -12.31 -9.86 5.45
N THR A 79 -12.93 -9.45 4.35
CA THR A 79 -12.26 -8.68 3.31
C THR A 79 -12.62 -7.20 3.41
N ILE A 80 -11.60 -6.34 3.35
CA ILE A 80 -11.71 -4.88 3.42
C ILE A 80 -11.44 -4.30 2.04
N SER A 81 -12.31 -3.41 1.58
CA SER A 81 -12.13 -2.62 0.38
C SER A 81 -12.42 -1.13 0.62
N SER A 82 -12.03 -0.26 -0.32
CA SER A 82 -12.15 1.18 -0.14
C SER A 82 -12.35 1.92 -1.45
N SER A 83 -13.41 2.72 -1.51
CA SER A 83 -13.62 3.68 -2.59
C SER A 83 -12.48 4.69 -2.73
N GLY A 84 -11.88 5.06 -1.59
CA GLY A 84 -10.81 6.05 -1.54
C GLY A 84 -9.59 5.67 -2.37
N LYS A 85 -9.32 4.39 -2.54
CA LYS A 85 -8.19 3.88 -3.34
C LYS A 85 -8.61 3.61 -4.78
N THR A 86 -9.78 2.99 -4.96
CA THR A 86 -10.31 2.63 -6.28
C THR A 86 -10.69 3.87 -7.10
N PHE A 87 -11.31 4.87 -6.47
CA PHE A 87 -11.86 6.07 -7.15
C PHE A 87 -11.12 7.37 -6.79
N SER A 88 -9.91 7.28 -6.27
CA SER A 88 -9.07 8.44 -5.90
C SER A 88 -9.76 9.46 -4.96
N CYS A 89 -10.72 9.01 -4.17
CA CYS A 89 -11.51 9.84 -3.24
C CYS A 89 -11.24 9.53 -1.76
N THR A 90 -9.97 9.39 -1.39
CA THR A 90 -9.53 9.01 -0.02
C THR A 90 -10.13 9.91 1.08
N GLY A 91 -10.36 11.19 0.79
CA GLY A 91 -10.97 12.15 1.72
C GLY A 91 -12.45 11.89 2.03
N TRP A 92 -13.16 11.13 1.21
CA TRP A 92 -14.58 10.81 1.42
C TRP A 92 -14.79 9.77 2.53
N LYS A 93 -13.75 9.03 2.91
CA LYS A 93 -13.77 8.08 4.04
C LYS A 93 -14.85 7.00 3.92
N VAL A 94 -15.15 6.54 2.70
CA VAL A 94 -16.07 5.43 2.43
C VAL A 94 -15.29 4.17 2.10
N GLY A 95 -15.43 3.16 2.93
CA GLY A 95 -14.92 1.80 2.71
C GLY A 95 -15.98 0.80 3.18
N TRP A 96 -15.75 -0.45 2.88
CA TRP A 96 -16.66 -1.53 3.28
C TRP A 96 -15.90 -2.80 3.61
N VAL A 97 -16.55 -3.65 4.38
CA VAL A 97 -16.11 -5.02 4.63
C VAL A 97 -17.16 -5.99 4.12
N TYR A 98 -16.71 -7.16 3.70
CA TYR A 98 -17.58 -8.27 3.35
C TYR A 98 -16.99 -9.59 3.82
N GLY A 99 -17.86 -10.60 4.00
CA GLY A 99 -17.51 -11.91 4.53
C GLY A 99 -18.73 -12.60 5.11
N ALA A 100 -18.54 -13.70 5.81
CA ALA A 100 -19.62 -14.44 6.45
C ALA A 100 -20.39 -13.57 7.47
N ALA A 101 -21.70 -13.73 7.54
CA ALA A 101 -22.60 -12.88 8.32
C ALA A 101 -22.20 -12.76 9.79
N HIS A 102 -21.75 -13.84 10.41
CA HIS A 102 -21.35 -13.84 11.83
C HIS A 102 -20.10 -12.97 12.09
N LEU A 103 -19.15 -12.91 11.13
CA LEU A 103 -17.97 -12.06 11.22
C LEU A 103 -18.32 -10.58 10.98
N VAL A 104 -19.08 -10.32 9.92
CA VAL A 104 -19.49 -8.95 9.56
C VAL A 104 -20.37 -8.32 10.63
N ARG A 105 -21.23 -9.13 11.30
CA ARG A 105 -22.04 -8.66 12.43
C ARG A 105 -21.18 -8.07 13.56
N ALA A 106 -20.08 -8.72 13.92
CA ALA A 106 -19.18 -8.22 14.95
C ALA A 106 -18.56 -6.86 14.56
N VAL A 107 -18.13 -6.74 13.30
CA VAL A 107 -17.61 -5.48 12.75
C VAL A 107 -18.68 -4.39 12.77
N THR A 108 -19.92 -4.70 12.36
CA THR A 108 -21.05 -3.77 12.35
C THR A 108 -21.34 -3.23 13.74
N LEU A 109 -21.39 -4.11 14.75
CA LEU A 109 -21.64 -3.71 16.14
C LEU A 109 -20.53 -2.79 16.69
N ALA A 110 -19.26 -3.09 16.40
CA ALA A 110 -18.14 -2.23 16.80
C ALA A 110 -18.21 -0.87 16.08
N ASN A 111 -18.44 -0.88 14.77
CA ASN A 111 -18.49 0.33 13.95
C ASN A 111 -19.64 1.28 14.36
N GLN A 112 -20.77 0.73 14.79
CA GLN A 112 -21.91 1.49 15.30
C GLN A 112 -21.50 2.42 16.44
N TRP A 113 -20.59 1.98 17.32
CA TRP A 113 -20.16 2.76 18.48
C TRP A 113 -18.91 3.62 18.21
N ILE A 114 -18.13 3.29 17.19
CA ILE A 114 -16.91 4.03 16.85
C ILE A 114 -17.22 5.19 15.90
N VAL A 115 -17.99 4.94 14.84
CA VAL A 115 -18.25 5.89 13.75
C VAL A 115 -19.72 6.29 13.69
N PHE A 116 -20.62 5.46 14.23
CA PHE A 116 -22.06 5.53 14.15
C PHE A 116 -22.58 5.30 12.74
N CYS A 117 -22.37 6.24 11.82
CA CYS A 117 -22.69 6.06 10.39
C CYS A 117 -21.68 6.82 9.51
N ILE A 118 -21.54 6.35 8.28
CA ILE A 118 -20.76 7.02 7.24
C ILE A 118 -21.65 8.08 6.57
N CYS A 119 -21.06 9.17 6.09
CA CYS A 119 -21.75 10.25 5.36
C CYS A 119 -22.67 9.67 4.26
N THR A 120 -23.98 9.80 4.42
CA THR A 120 -25.00 9.23 3.52
C THR A 120 -24.88 9.73 2.07
N PRO A 121 -24.69 11.04 1.80
CA PRO A 121 -24.42 11.52 0.45
C PRO A 121 -23.21 10.85 -0.22
N ALA A 122 -22.13 10.68 0.52
CA ALA A 122 -20.93 10.01 -0.01
C ALA A 122 -21.17 8.53 -0.31
N GLN A 123 -21.90 7.80 0.57
CA GLN A 123 -22.30 6.41 0.30
C GLN A 123 -23.17 6.31 -0.97
N ARG A 124 -24.13 7.23 -1.14
CA ARG A 124 -24.99 7.25 -2.32
C ARG A 124 -24.21 7.49 -3.61
N ALA A 125 -23.29 8.46 -3.59
CA ALA A 125 -22.40 8.74 -4.72
C ALA A 125 -21.54 7.53 -5.08
N ILE A 126 -20.90 6.90 -4.09
CA ILE A 126 -20.09 5.69 -4.32
C ILE A 126 -20.92 4.52 -4.85
N ALA A 127 -22.15 4.34 -4.36
CA ALA A 127 -23.05 3.30 -4.88
C ALA A 127 -23.39 3.52 -6.35
N THR A 128 -23.52 4.78 -6.79
CA THR A 128 -23.72 5.13 -8.21
C THR A 128 -22.45 4.85 -9.02
N ILE A 129 -21.30 5.34 -8.55
CA ILE A 129 -20.01 5.14 -9.23
C ILE A 129 -19.70 3.65 -9.40
N LEU A 130 -19.94 2.82 -8.38
CA LEU A 130 -19.72 1.37 -8.46
C LEU A 130 -20.55 0.68 -9.55
N LYS A 131 -21.77 1.19 -9.82
CA LYS A 131 -22.63 0.66 -10.91
C LYS A 131 -22.14 1.07 -12.29
N GLU A 132 -21.59 2.27 -12.39
CA GLU A 132 -21.12 2.84 -13.66
C GLU A 132 -19.67 2.43 -13.97
N ALA A 133 -18.92 1.95 -12.98
CA ALA A 133 -17.50 1.63 -13.15
C ALA A 133 -17.25 0.40 -14.04
N ASP A 134 -18.24 -0.44 -14.26
CA ASP A 134 -18.18 -1.59 -15.18
C ASP A 134 -18.55 -1.22 -16.63
N GLU A 135 -19.02 0.02 -16.87
CA GLU A 135 -19.37 0.51 -18.21
C GLU A 135 -18.12 1.06 -18.94
N PRO A 136 -18.15 1.11 -20.30
CA PRO A 136 -17.04 1.66 -21.09
C PRO A 136 -16.64 3.08 -20.65
N TYR A 137 -15.37 3.30 -20.41
CA TYR A 137 -14.85 4.57 -19.91
C TYR A 137 -13.58 5.01 -20.65
N MET A 138 -13.58 6.22 -21.21
CA MET A 138 -12.41 6.87 -21.85
C MET A 138 -11.67 5.99 -22.88
N GLY A 139 -12.43 5.17 -23.62
CA GLY A 139 -11.88 4.25 -24.64
C GLY A 139 -11.40 2.91 -24.08
N PHE A 140 -11.59 2.65 -22.81
CA PHE A 140 -11.35 1.37 -22.14
C PHE A 140 -12.65 0.61 -21.94
N PRO A 141 -12.60 -0.73 -21.76
CA PRO A 141 -13.80 -1.55 -21.55
C PRO A 141 -14.54 -1.18 -20.26
N ASP A 142 -13.84 -0.66 -19.25
CA ASP A 142 -14.39 -0.23 -17.97
C ASP A 142 -13.46 0.80 -17.29
N TYR A 143 -13.95 1.42 -16.21
CA TYR A 143 -13.16 2.35 -15.41
C TYR A 143 -11.92 1.68 -14.76
N TYR A 144 -12.02 0.42 -14.38
CA TYR A 144 -10.91 -0.27 -13.70
C TYR A 144 -9.74 -0.55 -14.66
N ALA A 145 -10.04 -0.88 -15.92
CA ALA A 145 -9.02 -1.02 -16.96
C ALA A 145 -8.33 0.33 -17.23
N TYR A 146 -9.12 1.42 -17.31
CA TYR A 146 -8.58 2.78 -17.46
C TYR A 146 -7.64 3.15 -16.30
N VAL A 147 -8.10 3.05 -15.06
CA VAL A 147 -7.30 3.47 -13.90
C VAL A 147 -6.05 2.61 -13.72
N ARG A 148 -6.14 1.31 -14.00
CA ARG A 148 -5.01 0.39 -13.99
C ARG A 148 -3.94 0.81 -14.99
N SER A 149 -4.30 1.00 -16.26
CA SER A 149 -3.38 1.48 -17.32
C SER A 149 -2.75 2.82 -16.97
N HIS A 150 -3.56 3.74 -16.41
CA HIS A 150 -3.10 5.07 -16.02
C HIS A 150 -2.07 5.03 -14.89
N TYR A 151 -2.28 4.19 -13.86
CA TYR A 151 -1.35 4.04 -12.75
C TYR A 151 -0.11 3.21 -13.13
N GLU A 152 -0.25 2.22 -14.00
CA GLU A 152 0.88 1.46 -14.53
C GLU A 152 1.87 2.38 -15.25
N LYS A 153 1.38 3.25 -16.13
CA LYS A 153 2.20 4.28 -16.78
C LYS A 153 2.89 5.20 -15.77
N LYS A 154 2.16 5.72 -14.78
CA LYS A 154 2.74 6.59 -13.74
C LYS A 154 3.79 5.87 -12.89
N ARG A 155 3.59 4.57 -12.60
CA ARG A 155 4.59 3.72 -11.96
C ARG A 155 5.89 3.69 -12.75
N ASP A 156 5.80 3.40 -14.03
CA ASP A 156 6.95 3.27 -14.91
C ASP A 156 7.68 4.62 -15.08
N ASP A 157 6.94 5.70 -15.26
CA ASP A 157 7.50 7.06 -15.36
C ASP A 157 8.24 7.47 -14.06
N LEU A 158 7.71 7.12 -12.87
CA LEU A 158 8.40 7.38 -11.61
C LEU A 158 9.61 6.46 -11.43
N ALA A 159 9.51 5.18 -11.80
CA ALA A 159 10.64 4.25 -11.75
C ALA A 159 11.82 4.74 -12.60
N GLU A 160 11.56 5.21 -13.81
CA GLU A 160 12.59 5.84 -14.66
C GLU A 160 13.13 7.14 -14.05
N SER A 161 12.28 7.94 -13.43
CA SER A 161 12.71 9.17 -12.77
C SER A 161 13.66 8.91 -11.60
N LEU A 162 13.40 7.88 -10.80
CA LEU A 162 14.28 7.45 -9.70
C LEU A 162 15.66 7.00 -10.22
N LYS A 163 15.69 6.26 -11.34
CA LYS A 163 16.95 5.83 -11.97
C LYS A 163 17.82 7.02 -12.41
N LEU A 164 17.20 8.11 -12.89
CA LEU A 164 17.93 9.36 -13.24
C LEU A 164 18.68 9.94 -12.06
N ALA A 165 18.21 9.70 -10.83
CA ALA A 165 18.87 10.12 -9.59
C ALA A 165 19.75 9.02 -8.98
N ASN A 166 20.11 7.95 -9.69
CA ASN A 166 20.82 6.82 -9.14
C ASN A 166 20.14 6.15 -7.92
N ILE A 167 18.85 6.36 -7.75
CA ILE A 167 18.01 5.67 -6.77
C ILE A 167 17.43 4.42 -7.43
N LYS A 168 17.67 3.26 -6.86
CA LYS A 168 17.24 1.98 -7.46
C LYS A 168 15.77 1.68 -7.08
N PRO A 169 14.79 1.77 -8.01
CA PRO A 169 13.42 1.42 -7.71
C PRO A 169 13.25 -0.10 -7.53
N ILE A 170 12.40 -0.47 -6.59
CA ILE A 170 11.81 -1.81 -6.46
C ILE A 170 10.44 -1.71 -7.08
N VAL A 171 10.33 -2.11 -8.36
CA VAL A 171 9.10 -1.92 -9.14
C VAL A 171 7.96 -2.72 -8.54
N PRO A 172 6.85 -2.08 -8.16
CA PRO A 172 5.73 -2.76 -7.51
C PRO A 172 4.86 -3.50 -8.52
N GLU A 173 4.27 -4.61 -8.07
CA GLU A 173 3.30 -5.41 -8.81
C GLU A 173 1.87 -4.84 -8.73
N GLY A 174 1.62 -3.92 -7.77
CA GLY A 174 0.33 -3.29 -7.54
C GLY A 174 0.38 -2.12 -6.56
N GLY A 175 -0.77 -1.51 -6.30
CA GLY A 175 -0.89 -0.32 -5.45
C GLY A 175 -0.52 0.96 -6.18
N PHE A 176 0.04 1.96 -5.45
CA PHE A 176 0.51 3.22 -6.03
C PHE A 176 1.75 3.79 -5.32
N PHE A 177 2.57 2.90 -4.78
CA PHE A 177 3.85 3.25 -4.14
C PHE A 177 5.00 2.47 -4.74
N ILE A 178 6.17 3.11 -4.83
CA ILE A 178 7.44 2.48 -5.15
C ILE A 178 8.33 2.56 -3.92
N MET A 179 8.85 1.41 -3.48
CA MET A 179 9.99 1.34 -2.59
C MET A 179 11.26 1.51 -3.41
N ALA A 180 12.23 2.25 -2.90
CA ALA A 180 13.47 2.48 -3.61
C ALA A 180 14.68 2.44 -2.67
N ASP A 181 15.78 1.87 -3.16
CA ASP A 181 17.05 1.78 -2.44
C ASP A 181 17.83 3.10 -2.61
N THR A 182 18.13 3.73 -1.50
CA THR A 182 18.81 5.03 -1.37
C THR A 182 20.23 4.89 -0.81
N SER A 183 20.75 3.68 -0.74
CA SER A 183 22.05 3.37 -0.11
C SER A 183 23.25 4.13 -0.71
N LYS A 184 23.13 4.54 -1.98
CA LYS A 184 24.15 5.33 -2.68
C LYS A 184 24.26 6.78 -2.23
N TYR A 185 23.31 7.27 -1.44
CA TYR A 185 23.34 8.65 -0.97
C TYR A 185 23.92 8.76 0.42
N GLU A 186 24.88 9.64 0.59
CA GLU A 186 25.31 10.10 1.92
C GLU A 186 24.33 11.17 2.40
N VAL A 187 23.81 10.97 3.59
CA VAL A 187 22.86 11.91 4.20
C VAL A 187 23.66 12.86 5.09
N PRO A 188 23.57 14.19 4.88
CA PRO A 188 24.31 15.15 5.70
C PRO A 188 23.93 15.04 7.19
N GLU A 189 24.96 15.05 8.06
CA GLU A 189 24.85 14.83 9.51
C GLU A 189 23.82 15.75 10.17
N LYS A 190 23.68 17.00 9.69
CA LYS A 190 22.67 17.95 10.19
C LYS A 190 21.22 17.41 10.15
N TYR A 191 20.90 16.45 9.27
CA TYR A 191 19.59 15.81 9.20
C TYR A 191 19.47 14.58 10.09
N VAL A 192 20.57 13.91 10.35
CA VAL A 192 20.64 12.76 11.27
C VAL A 192 20.45 13.23 12.71
N GLN A 193 21.05 14.35 13.10
CA GLN A 193 20.98 14.89 14.45
C GLN A 193 19.67 15.64 14.79
N GLN A 194 18.79 15.83 13.83
CA GLN A 194 17.48 16.43 14.12
C GLN A 194 16.60 15.43 14.91
N PRO A 195 15.79 15.92 15.88
CA PRO A 195 14.92 15.04 16.64
C PRO A 195 13.86 14.38 15.75
N GLY A 196 13.54 13.15 16.03
CA GLY A 196 12.50 12.38 15.37
C GLY A 196 11.09 12.80 15.77
N PRO A 197 10.06 12.18 15.20
CA PRO A 197 8.67 12.51 15.48
C PRO A 197 8.27 12.23 16.93
N THR A 198 8.97 11.34 17.62
CA THR A 198 8.77 11.01 19.04
C THR A 198 9.86 11.57 19.94
N GLY A 199 10.72 12.45 19.40
CA GLY A 199 11.78 13.12 20.14
C GLY A 199 13.11 12.38 20.21
N GLU A 200 13.21 11.20 19.56
CA GLU A 200 14.47 10.43 19.46
C GLU A 200 15.54 11.19 18.65
N SER A 201 16.80 11.07 19.08
CA SER A 201 17.96 11.62 18.36
C SER A 201 19.19 10.73 18.67
N PRO A 202 19.96 10.32 17.68
CA PRO A 202 19.77 10.55 16.24
C PRO A 202 18.58 9.78 15.66
N VAL A 203 18.01 10.29 14.56
CA VAL A 203 16.96 9.57 13.83
C VAL A 203 17.53 8.45 12.96
N THR A 204 16.67 7.54 12.52
CA THR A 204 17.08 6.51 11.55
C THR A 204 17.44 7.15 10.21
N ARG A 205 18.34 6.48 9.45
CA ARG A 205 18.86 7.02 8.18
C ARG A 205 17.76 7.32 7.16
N ASP A 206 16.71 6.50 7.08
CA ASP A 206 15.58 6.74 6.16
C ASP A 206 14.79 8.02 6.50
N TRP A 207 14.62 8.33 7.80
CA TRP A 207 14.05 9.62 8.24
C TRP A 207 14.95 10.79 7.87
N ALA A 208 16.24 10.68 8.12
CA ALA A 208 17.22 11.72 7.76
C ALA A 208 17.25 11.93 6.23
N PHE A 209 17.23 10.84 5.44
CA PHE A 209 17.15 10.90 3.98
C PHE A 209 15.86 11.58 3.51
N ALA A 210 14.71 11.21 4.08
CA ALA A 210 13.44 11.81 3.70
C ALA A 210 13.41 13.32 3.96
N ARG A 211 13.94 13.78 5.08
CA ARG A 211 14.08 15.20 5.41
C ARG A 211 15.01 15.93 4.45
N TRP A 212 16.20 15.36 4.24
CA TRP A 212 17.18 15.92 3.31
C TRP A 212 16.61 16.07 1.91
N LEU A 213 16.01 15.01 1.37
CA LEU A 213 15.44 15.05 0.04
C LEU A 213 14.26 16.02 -0.07
N THR A 214 13.48 16.18 0.99
CA THR A 214 12.39 17.16 1.03
C THR A 214 12.93 18.59 0.98
N VAL A 215 13.93 18.92 1.80
CA VAL A 215 14.45 20.30 1.95
C VAL A 215 15.35 20.71 0.79
N GLU A 216 16.28 19.83 0.41
CA GLU A 216 17.30 20.16 -0.61
C GLU A 216 16.87 19.72 -2.01
N GLY A 217 16.18 18.57 -2.13
CA GLY A 217 15.73 18.03 -3.41
C GLY A 217 14.31 18.47 -3.81
N GLY A 218 13.52 18.99 -2.87
CA GLY A 218 12.12 19.36 -3.11
C GLY A 218 11.19 18.18 -3.39
N ILE A 219 11.57 16.96 -3.00
CA ILE A 219 10.79 15.73 -3.18
C ILE A 219 10.60 15.07 -1.83
N THR A 220 9.35 14.79 -1.44
CA THR A 220 9.02 14.23 -0.13
C THR A 220 8.69 12.73 -0.23
N PRO A 221 9.62 11.82 0.12
CA PRO A 221 9.32 10.41 0.32
C PRO A 221 8.83 10.17 1.74
N ILE A 222 8.33 8.96 2.00
CA ILE A 222 7.99 8.50 3.34
C ILE A 222 9.08 7.53 3.83
N PRO A 223 9.60 7.71 5.06
CA PRO A 223 10.57 6.79 5.66
C PRO A 223 9.89 5.46 6.01
N PRO A 224 10.38 4.32 5.50
CA PRO A 224 9.71 3.04 5.69
C PRO A 224 9.90 2.41 7.07
N SER A 225 10.87 2.87 7.88
CA SER A 225 11.04 2.38 9.26
C SER A 225 9.76 2.50 10.09
N ALA A 226 8.87 3.46 9.75
CA ALA A 226 7.54 3.60 10.36
C ALA A 226 6.61 2.36 10.16
N PHE A 227 6.94 1.45 9.25
CA PHE A 227 6.20 0.20 9.00
C PHE A 227 6.81 -1.02 9.69
N TYR A 228 7.89 -0.83 10.45
CA TYR A 228 8.62 -1.89 11.14
C TYR A 228 8.48 -1.78 12.66
N GLN A 229 8.63 -2.91 13.34
CA GLN A 229 8.85 -2.89 14.78
C GLN A 229 10.22 -2.27 15.09
N PRO A 230 10.41 -1.60 16.24
CA PRO A 230 11.67 -0.93 16.58
C PRO A 230 12.90 -1.81 16.38
N GLU A 231 12.82 -3.10 16.78
CA GLU A 231 13.93 -4.05 16.70
C GLU A 231 14.35 -4.39 15.26
N THR A 232 13.43 -4.22 14.30
CA THR A 232 13.64 -4.55 12.88
C THR A 232 13.66 -3.32 11.97
N ALA A 233 13.50 -2.11 12.52
CA ALA A 233 13.47 -0.85 11.77
C ALA A 233 14.76 -0.61 10.96
N HIS A 234 15.89 -1.15 11.42
CA HIS A 234 17.17 -1.09 10.71
C HIS A 234 17.12 -1.69 9.29
N ASN A 235 16.20 -2.63 9.01
CA ASN A 235 16.02 -3.20 7.67
C ASN A 235 15.51 -2.17 6.66
N ALA A 236 14.91 -1.08 7.11
CA ALA A 236 14.40 -0.01 6.27
C ALA A 236 15.39 1.15 6.07
N ALA A 237 16.54 1.14 6.75
CA ALA A 237 17.48 2.28 6.83
C ALA A 237 17.89 2.84 5.46
N ASN A 238 18.02 1.98 4.45
CA ASN A 238 18.42 2.36 3.09
C ASN A 238 17.24 2.44 2.12
N LEU A 239 16.01 2.46 2.59
CA LEU A 239 14.83 2.49 1.76
C LEU A 239 14.07 3.82 1.89
N ALA A 240 13.33 4.16 0.84
CA ALA A 240 12.37 5.25 0.84
C ALA A 240 11.13 4.84 0.04
N ARG A 241 9.93 5.28 0.47
CA ARG A 241 8.67 5.05 -0.25
C ARG A 241 8.26 6.30 -1.00
N PHE A 242 8.05 6.18 -2.30
CA PHE A 242 7.54 7.23 -3.19
C PHE A 242 6.13 6.89 -3.66
N ALA A 243 5.27 7.92 -3.82
CA ALA A 243 3.91 7.76 -4.30
C ALA A 243 3.78 8.30 -5.73
N TYR A 244 3.18 7.51 -6.63
CA TYR A 244 2.89 7.94 -8.00
C TYR A 244 1.41 8.30 -8.26
N CYS A 245 0.57 8.25 -7.22
CA CYS A 245 -0.81 8.73 -7.26
C CYS A 245 -0.88 10.27 -7.22
N LYS A 246 -0.23 10.91 -8.18
CA LYS A 246 -0.10 12.37 -8.27
C LYS A 246 -0.60 12.86 -9.64
N GLU A 247 -0.88 14.16 -9.71
CA GLU A 247 -1.14 14.83 -10.97
C GLU A 247 0.07 14.71 -11.91
N GLU A 248 -0.19 14.66 -13.21
CA GLU A 248 0.87 14.50 -14.21
C GLU A 248 1.92 15.62 -14.13
N ALA A 249 1.48 16.87 -13.95
CA ALA A 249 2.39 18.01 -13.76
C ALA A 249 3.33 17.82 -12.56
N THR A 250 2.84 17.24 -11.47
CA THR A 250 3.66 16.92 -10.28
C THR A 250 4.73 15.87 -10.60
N LEU A 251 4.39 14.84 -11.36
CA LEU A 251 5.35 13.79 -11.75
C LEU A 251 6.40 14.32 -12.75
N VAL A 252 6.01 15.19 -13.66
CA VAL A 252 6.92 15.88 -14.59
C VAL A 252 7.92 16.74 -13.82
N GLU A 253 7.46 17.54 -12.86
CA GLU A 253 8.31 18.35 -12.01
C GLU A 253 9.24 17.47 -11.15
N ALA A 254 8.73 16.38 -10.56
CA ALA A 254 9.55 15.44 -9.81
C ALA A 254 10.66 14.84 -10.69
N LYS A 255 10.37 14.48 -11.95
CA LYS A 255 11.36 13.96 -12.90
C LYS A 255 12.47 14.97 -13.16
N ALA A 256 12.14 16.26 -13.31
CA ALA A 256 13.13 17.31 -13.48
C ALA A 256 14.05 17.43 -12.25
N ARG A 257 13.46 17.37 -11.03
CA ARG A 257 14.21 17.41 -9.77
C ARG A 257 15.09 16.19 -9.58
N PHE A 258 14.62 14.98 -9.89
CA PHE A 258 15.43 13.77 -9.85
C PHE A 258 16.63 13.83 -10.82
N ARG A 259 16.43 14.38 -12.04
CA ARG A 259 17.53 14.58 -13.00
C ARG A 259 18.59 15.53 -12.44
N LYS A 260 18.16 16.67 -11.85
CA LYS A 260 19.08 17.62 -11.21
C LYS A 260 19.85 16.98 -10.05
N LEU A 261 19.16 16.20 -9.23
CA LEU A 261 19.77 15.48 -8.11
C LEU A 261 20.84 14.49 -8.58
N GLY A 262 20.57 13.72 -9.63
CA GLY A 262 21.53 12.78 -10.22
C GLY A 262 22.77 13.45 -10.79
N SER A 263 22.61 14.64 -11.39
CA SER A 263 23.73 15.44 -11.91
C SER A 263 24.63 16.03 -10.84
N SER A 264 24.14 16.16 -9.59
CA SER A 264 24.90 16.73 -8.45
C SER A 264 25.79 15.68 -7.75
N LEU A 265 25.70 14.41 -8.12
CA LEU A 265 26.47 13.30 -7.54
C LEU A 265 27.80 13.05 -8.30
N HIS A 266 28.06 13.83 -9.34
CA HIS A 266 29.31 13.83 -10.12
C HIS A 266 30.06 15.12 -9.89
#